data_01ca6f4663f8342edf110f9f3f31bb13
#
_entry.id   01ca6f4663f8342edf110f9f3f31bb13
#
_cell.length_a   1.000
_cell.length_b   1.000
_cell.length_c   1.000
_cell.angle_alpha   90.00
_cell.angle_beta   90.00
_cell.angle_gamma   90.00
#
_symmetry.space_group_name_H-M   'P 1'
#
loop_
_entity.id
_entity.type
_entity.pdbx_description
1 polymer ?
#
loop_
_entity_poly.entity_id
_entity_poly.type
_entity_poly.pdbx_seq_one_letter_code
_entity_poly.pdbx_strand_id
1 'polypeptide(L)'
;MSVADTQRMPVDATMVKRRVAQFTSRSIKSGMKAQGLRMCMGMVDLTTLEGKDSPEKVRALCAKAMNPAGGSGAMKQPVPAVAAVCVYPNLVRVAKESLRGSDVKVAAVATGFPSGQYPLDIRLRDVRDAVEAGADEIDMVISRGLFLAGKYDEIRHEIRETKAACGAAHLKIILETGELETLDNARFASDLAIEAAMSVPGAAPLQDGEVFIKTSTGKVQPAATMPVTLVMLQAIMDCHLRGGPRIGMKPAGGIRTAKSALHYLVMVKETLGDAWLQPHLFRFGASALANDLLRQILKLERGTYAAAWDLAE
;
A
#
# COMPACT_ATOMS: atom_id res chain seq x y z
N MET A 1 -8.65 -28.04 12.90
CA MET A 1 -8.30 -28.42 11.53
C MET A 1 -6.81 -28.17 11.37
N SER A 2 -6.01 -29.17 11.02
CA SER A 2 -4.59 -29.04 10.71
C SER A 2 -4.43 -27.97 9.63
N VAL A 3 -3.58 -26.98 9.86
CA VAL A 3 -3.21 -25.97 8.87
C VAL A 3 -2.58 -26.73 7.71
N ALA A 4 -3.30 -26.84 6.59
CA ALA A 4 -2.76 -27.45 5.39
C ALA A 4 -1.50 -26.67 4.99
N ASP A 5 -0.42 -27.40 4.79
CA ASP A 5 0.85 -26.85 4.30
C ASP A 5 0.55 -25.98 3.07
N THR A 6 0.78 -24.66 3.15
CA THR A 6 0.50 -23.73 2.05
C THR A 6 1.30 -24.21 0.85
N GLN A 7 0.63 -24.85 -0.11
CA GLN A 7 1.29 -25.48 -1.24
C GLN A 7 1.93 -24.40 -2.09
N ARG A 8 3.24 -24.51 -2.33
CA ARG A 8 3.93 -23.58 -3.24
C ARG A 8 3.37 -23.72 -4.65
N MET A 9 2.73 -22.67 -5.13
CA MET A 9 2.22 -22.58 -6.50
C MET A 9 3.32 -22.02 -7.39
N PRO A 10 3.81 -22.76 -8.42
CA PRO A 10 4.80 -22.24 -9.33
C PRO A 10 4.21 -21.09 -10.16
N VAL A 11 5.01 -20.06 -10.39
CA VAL A 11 4.62 -18.88 -11.18
C VAL A 11 5.22 -18.96 -12.58
N ASP A 12 4.39 -18.99 -13.61
CA ASP A 12 4.86 -18.85 -14.99
C ASP A 12 5.32 -17.39 -15.24
N ALA A 13 6.60 -17.12 -15.05
CA ALA A 13 7.20 -15.81 -15.24
C ALA A 13 7.02 -15.27 -16.68
N THR A 14 6.94 -16.15 -17.69
CA THR A 14 6.70 -15.76 -19.08
C THR A 14 5.29 -15.24 -19.27
N MET A 15 4.30 -15.95 -18.74
CA MET A 15 2.90 -15.51 -18.76
C MET A 15 2.70 -14.22 -17.99
N VAL A 16 3.32 -14.07 -16.82
CA VAL A 16 3.28 -12.81 -16.04
C VAL A 16 3.81 -11.63 -16.88
N LYS A 17 4.98 -11.78 -17.51
CA LYS A 17 5.55 -10.74 -18.39
C LYS A 17 4.63 -10.39 -19.55
N ARG A 18 4.05 -11.39 -20.23
CA ARG A 18 3.11 -11.19 -21.34
C ARG A 18 1.85 -10.44 -20.91
N ARG A 19 1.24 -10.81 -19.78
CA ARG A 19 0.06 -10.11 -19.23
C ARG A 19 0.38 -8.67 -18.87
N VAL A 20 1.52 -8.41 -18.23
CA VAL A 20 1.96 -7.05 -17.89
C VAL A 20 2.13 -6.21 -19.17
N ALA A 21 2.73 -6.76 -20.22
CA ALA A 21 2.85 -6.06 -21.50
C ALA A 21 1.47 -5.69 -22.09
N GLN A 22 0.48 -6.56 -21.97
CA GLN A 22 -0.90 -6.26 -22.39
C GLN A 22 -1.51 -5.10 -21.59
N PHE A 23 -1.35 -5.06 -20.27
CA PHE A 23 -1.88 -3.95 -19.44
C PHE A 23 -1.23 -2.61 -19.81
N THR A 24 0.08 -2.60 -20.06
CA THR A 24 0.81 -1.37 -20.40
C THR A 24 0.58 -0.87 -21.81
N SER A 25 0.08 -1.73 -22.72
CA SER A 25 -0.30 -1.36 -24.09
C SER A 25 -1.73 -0.83 -24.21
N ARG A 26 -2.54 -0.90 -23.14
CA ARG A 26 -3.93 -0.43 -23.16
C ARG A 26 -4.01 1.09 -23.41
N SER A 27 -4.81 1.48 -24.39
CA SER A 27 -5.18 2.87 -24.61
C SER A 27 -6.34 3.26 -23.68
N ILE A 28 -6.18 4.35 -22.94
CA ILE A 28 -7.20 4.87 -22.03
C ILE A 28 -7.84 6.11 -22.67
N LYS A 29 -9.15 6.06 -22.95
CA LYS A 29 -9.91 7.18 -23.50
C LYS A 29 -9.84 8.40 -22.56
N SER A 30 -9.87 9.61 -23.12
CA SER A 30 -9.65 10.86 -22.38
C SER A 30 -10.57 11.05 -21.16
N GLY A 31 -11.87 10.75 -21.29
CA GLY A 31 -12.81 10.82 -20.16
C GLY A 31 -12.47 9.85 -19.04
N MET A 32 -12.14 8.60 -19.38
CA MET A 32 -11.72 7.59 -18.40
C MET A 32 -10.35 7.94 -17.77
N LYS A 33 -9.48 8.62 -18.53
CA LYS A 33 -8.19 9.09 -17.99
C LYS A 33 -8.42 10.13 -16.89
N ALA A 34 -9.31 11.10 -17.08
CA ALA A 34 -9.61 12.12 -16.09
C ALA A 34 -10.17 11.52 -14.78
N GLN A 35 -11.07 10.54 -14.88
CA GLN A 35 -11.58 9.79 -13.74
C GLN A 35 -10.49 8.97 -13.07
N GLY A 36 -9.70 8.20 -13.85
CA GLY A 36 -8.64 7.36 -13.34
C GLY A 36 -7.56 8.14 -12.59
N LEU A 37 -7.21 9.36 -13.05
CA LEU A 37 -6.25 10.23 -12.34
C LEU A 37 -6.77 10.63 -10.95
N ARG A 38 -8.06 10.98 -10.84
CA ARG A 38 -8.67 11.31 -9.54
C ARG A 38 -8.78 10.08 -8.64
N MET A 39 -9.15 8.92 -9.20
CA MET A 39 -9.13 7.65 -8.47
C MET A 39 -7.73 7.35 -7.92
N CYS A 40 -6.68 7.48 -8.76
CA CYS A 40 -5.30 7.31 -8.30
C CYS A 40 -4.97 8.26 -7.15
N MET A 41 -5.37 9.54 -7.21
CA MET A 41 -5.11 10.51 -6.14
C MET A 41 -5.76 10.06 -4.83
N GLY A 42 -7.04 9.69 -4.86
CA GLY A 42 -7.76 9.18 -3.68
C GLY A 42 -7.23 7.85 -3.13
N MET A 43 -6.34 7.17 -3.85
CA MET A 43 -5.71 5.90 -3.41
C MET A 43 -4.25 6.08 -2.97
N VAL A 44 -3.72 7.30 -2.93
CA VAL A 44 -2.33 7.54 -2.47
C VAL A 44 -2.24 7.44 -0.96
N ASP A 45 -1.28 6.66 -0.46
CA ASP A 45 -0.73 6.82 0.88
C ASP A 45 0.48 7.76 0.76
N LEU A 46 0.26 9.04 1.09
CA LEU A 46 1.29 10.08 0.97
C LEU A 46 2.33 9.88 2.08
N THR A 47 3.56 9.55 1.69
CA THR A 47 4.53 8.93 2.57
C THR A 47 5.74 9.84 2.80
N THR A 48 6.16 9.99 4.07
CA THR A 48 7.48 10.49 4.46
C THR A 48 8.07 9.58 5.52
N LEU A 49 9.25 9.00 5.23
CA LEU A 49 9.94 8.02 6.09
C LEU A 49 11.45 8.27 6.05
N GLU A 50 11.83 9.52 6.30
CA GLU A 50 13.23 9.93 6.33
C GLU A 50 13.69 10.21 7.76
N GLY A 51 14.93 9.88 8.09
CA GLY A 51 15.48 10.13 9.42
C GLY A 51 15.49 11.61 9.85
N LYS A 52 15.31 12.53 8.91
CA LYS A 52 15.20 13.98 9.14
C LYS A 52 13.75 14.50 9.19
N ASP A 53 12.74 13.62 9.22
CA ASP A 53 11.36 14.07 9.28
C ASP A 53 11.08 14.78 10.61
N SER A 54 10.41 15.93 10.52
CA SER A 54 10.05 16.77 11.65
C SER A 54 8.53 16.91 11.78
N PRO A 55 8.03 17.33 12.94
CA PRO A 55 6.61 17.67 13.12
C PRO A 55 6.08 18.66 12.08
N GLU A 56 6.86 19.67 11.71
CA GLU A 56 6.50 20.71 10.74
C GLU A 56 6.34 20.11 9.34
N LYS A 57 7.26 19.24 8.94
CA LYS A 57 7.17 18.52 7.67
C LYS A 57 5.94 17.62 7.61
N VAL A 58 5.59 16.97 8.72
CA VAL A 58 4.38 16.15 8.79
C VAL A 58 3.11 17.01 8.73
N ARG A 59 3.08 18.18 9.40
CA ARG A 59 1.95 19.13 9.28
C ARG A 59 1.76 19.59 7.83
N ALA A 60 2.84 19.96 7.14
CA ALA A 60 2.79 20.35 5.73
C ALA A 60 2.30 19.18 4.84
N LEU A 61 2.79 17.95 5.11
CA LEU A 61 2.34 16.75 4.41
C LEU A 61 0.83 16.48 4.62
N CYS A 62 0.32 16.67 5.84
CA CYS A 62 -1.10 16.51 6.16
C CYS A 62 -1.96 17.57 5.46
N ALA A 63 -1.54 18.82 5.44
CA ALA A 63 -2.23 19.89 4.70
C ALA A 63 -2.34 19.54 3.20
N LYS A 64 -1.25 19.07 2.60
CA LYS A 64 -1.23 18.58 1.22
C LYS A 64 -2.10 17.34 1.01
N ALA A 65 -2.13 16.43 1.96
CA ALA A 65 -2.95 15.22 1.91
C ALA A 65 -4.45 15.54 1.87
N MET A 66 -4.90 16.50 2.68
CA MET A 66 -6.29 16.94 2.71
C MET A 66 -6.70 17.75 1.47
N ASN A 67 -5.79 18.53 0.93
CA ASN A 67 -6.04 19.39 -0.24
C ASN A 67 -4.87 19.34 -1.22
N PRO A 68 -4.72 18.27 -2.02
CA PRO A 68 -3.60 18.14 -2.95
C PRO A 68 -3.52 19.25 -4.01
N ALA A 69 -4.66 19.88 -4.33
CA ALA A 69 -4.72 20.99 -5.28
C ALA A 69 -4.23 22.32 -4.70
N GLY A 70 -4.25 22.47 -3.36
CA GLY A 70 -3.80 23.69 -2.69
C GLY A 70 -4.38 24.97 -3.29
N GLY A 71 -3.51 25.92 -3.58
CA GLY A 71 -3.85 27.20 -4.24
C GLY A 71 -4.00 27.15 -5.76
N SER A 72 -4.23 25.98 -6.37
CA SER A 72 -4.29 25.82 -7.84
C SER A 72 -5.49 26.52 -8.50
N GLY A 73 -6.25 27.35 -7.79
CA GLY A 73 -7.40 28.09 -8.32
C GLY A 73 -8.63 27.21 -8.58
N ALA A 74 -9.68 27.83 -9.17
CA ALA A 74 -10.93 27.13 -9.44
C ALA A 74 -10.76 25.98 -10.43
N MET A 75 -11.32 24.82 -10.10
CA MET A 75 -11.33 23.61 -10.92
C MET A 75 -12.78 23.21 -11.22
N LYS A 76 -13.01 22.64 -12.40
CA LYS A 76 -14.35 22.13 -12.81
C LYS A 76 -14.81 20.98 -11.92
N GLN A 77 -13.86 20.18 -11.49
CA GLN A 77 -14.10 19.07 -10.56
C GLN A 77 -13.03 19.06 -9.46
N PRO A 78 -13.40 18.85 -8.19
CA PRO A 78 -12.44 18.82 -7.10
C PRO A 78 -11.42 17.69 -7.27
N VAL A 79 -10.19 17.93 -6.80
CA VAL A 79 -9.20 16.89 -6.61
C VAL A 79 -9.48 16.24 -5.26
N PRO A 80 -9.66 14.92 -5.18
CA PRO A 80 -9.91 14.27 -3.90
C PRO A 80 -8.70 14.38 -2.97
N ALA A 81 -8.94 14.36 -1.67
CA ALA A 81 -7.91 14.10 -0.68
C ALA A 81 -7.25 12.73 -0.93
N VAL A 82 -6.03 12.55 -0.45
CA VAL A 82 -5.37 11.24 -0.51
C VAL A 82 -5.99 10.26 0.52
N ALA A 83 -5.72 8.96 0.39
CA ALA A 83 -6.27 7.96 1.29
C ALA A 83 -5.68 8.02 2.70
N ALA A 84 -4.36 8.18 2.78
CA ALA A 84 -3.64 8.19 4.05
C ALA A 84 -2.36 9.04 3.99
N VAL A 85 -1.88 9.41 5.18
CA VAL A 85 -0.51 9.87 5.41
C VAL A 85 0.23 8.73 6.11
N CYS A 86 1.44 8.38 5.63
CA CYS A 86 2.25 7.32 6.21
C CYS A 86 3.54 7.90 6.81
N VAL A 87 3.74 7.67 8.12
CA VAL A 87 4.82 8.26 8.91
C VAL A 87 5.46 7.24 9.85
N TYR A 88 6.55 7.63 10.52
CA TYR A 88 7.11 6.88 11.65
C TYR A 88 6.24 7.00 12.91
N PRO A 89 6.28 6.02 13.83
CA PRO A 89 5.42 5.97 15.03
C PRO A 89 5.46 7.24 15.88
N ASN A 90 6.63 7.82 16.09
CA ASN A 90 6.82 9.05 16.88
C ASN A 90 6.14 10.31 16.30
N LEU A 91 5.71 10.27 15.03
CA LEU A 91 5.04 11.37 14.34
C LEU A 91 3.53 11.14 14.16
N VAL A 92 3.00 10.00 14.62
CA VAL A 92 1.58 9.64 14.49
C VAL A 92 0.67 10.66 15.17
N ARG A 93 0.97 11.09 16.41
CA ARG A 93 0.16 12.09 17.12
C ARG A 93 0.06 13.40 16.35
N VAL A 94 1.19 13.89 15.82
CA VAL A 94 1.24 15.10 14.98
C VAL A 94 0.39 14.97 13.74
N ALA A 95 0.46 13.83 13.06
CA ALA A 95 -0.35 13.55 11.87
C ALA A 95 -1.85 13.49 12.23
N LYS A 96 -2.20 12.77 13.31
CA LYS A 96 -3.59 12.63 13.77
C LYS A 96 -4.23 13.97 14.16
N GLU A 97 -3.50 14.80 14.88
CA GLU A 97 -3.93 16.15 15.23
C GLU A 97 -4.12 17.03 13.99
N SER A 98 -3.18 16.97 13.04
CA SER A 98 -3.21 17.77 11.82
C SER A 98 -4.31 17.36 10.85
N LEU A 99 -4.77 16.11 10.89
CA LEU A 99 -5.82 15.55 10.03
C LEU A 99 -7.21 15.55 10.68
N ARG A 100 -7.34 16.17 11.87
CA ARG A 100 -8.62 16.19 12.59
C ARG A 100 -9.75 16.79 11.74
N GLY A 101 -10.87 16.09 11.66
CA GLY A 101 -12.02 16.49 10.86
C GLY A 101 -11.94 16.13 9.38
N SER A 102 -10.91 15.37 8.97
CA SER A 102 -10.79 14.80 7.63
C SER A 102 -10.97 13.28 7.63
N ASP A 103 -11.22 12.70 6.46
CA ASP A 103 -11.29 11.24 6.27
C ASP A 103 -9.93 10.60 5.99
N VAL A 104 -8.86 11.40 5.85
CA VAL A 104 -7.50 10.92 5.58
C VAL A 104 -7.00 10.11 6.77
N LYS A 105 -6.57 8.88 6.51
CA LYS A 105 -6.09 7.95 7.55
C LYS A 105 -4.63 8.24 7.94
N VAL A 106 -4.26 7.87 9.16
CA VAL A 106 -2.87 7.86 9.59
C VAL A 106 -2.36 6.42 9.58
N ALA A 107 -1.42 6.14 8.68
CA ALA A 107 -0.68 4.89 8.64
C ALA A 107 0.67 5.07 9.35
N ALA A 108 1.07 4.12 10.18
CA ALA A 108 2.39 4.08 10.78
C ALA A 108 3.17 2.87 10.30
N VAL A 109 4.43 3.05 9.88
CA VAL A 109 5.33 1.92 9.74
C VAL A 109 5.70 1.40 11.12
N ALA A 110 5.83 0.08 11.27
CA ALA A 110 6.17 -0.52 12.55
C ALA A 110 6.98 -1.82 12.37
N THR A 111 7.16 -2.55 13.45
CA THR A 111 7.91 -3.81 13.52
C THR A 111 9.39 -3.68 13.17
N GLY A 112 10.00 -2.54 13.55
CA GLY A 112 11.42 -2.27 13.29
C GLY A 112 11.69 -1.93 11.82
N PHE A 113 10.76 -1.20 11.19
CA PHE A 113 10.90 -0.73 9.81
C PHE A 113 12.22 0.06 9.58
N PRO A 114 12.96 -0.15 8.46
CA PRO A 114 12.61 -0.99 7.30
C PRO A 114 13.11 -2.44 7.40
N SER A 115 13.99 -2.77 8.34
CA SER A 115 14.71 -4.06 8.34
C SER A 115 13.95 -5.20 9.00
N GLY A 116 13.13 -4.93 10.00
CA GLY A 116 12.47 -5.94 10.80
C GLY A 116 13.40 -6.73 11.74
N GLN A 117 14.64 -6.26 11.94
CA GLN A 117 15.72 -6.97 12.64
C GLN A 117 15.74 -6.72 14.17
N TYR A 118 14.55 -6.68 14.79
CA TYR A 118 14.41 -6.57 16.24
C TYR A 118 13.73 -7.81 16.82
N PRO A 119 13.97 -8.14 18.11
CA PRO A 119 13.19 -9.15 18.82
C PRO A 119 11.69 -8.88 18.72
N LEU A 120 10.89 -9.94 18.64
CA LEU A 120 9.46 -9.84 18.35
C LEU A 120 8.70 -9.00 19.39
N ASP A 121 9.05 -9.13 20.68
CA ASP A 121 8.44 -8.37 21.76
C ASP A 121 8.61 -6.84 21.60
N ILE A 122 9.80 -6.40 21.16
CA ILE A 122 10.08 -4.99 20.84
C ILE A 122 9.26 -4.54 19.61
N ARG A 123 9.18 -5.39 18.59
CA ARG A 123 8.40 -5.12 17.38
C ARG A 123 6.91 -5.00 17.67
N LEU A 124 6.38 -5.84 18.56
CA LEU A 124 4.98 -5.77 19.01
C LEU A 124 4.72 -4.55 19.90
N ARG A 125 5.70 -4.13 20.69
CA ARG A 125 5.60 -2.88 21.44
C ARG A 125 5.52 -1.67 20.52
N ASP A 126 6.38 -1.60 19.50
CA ASP A 126 6.37 -0.57 18.44
C ASP A 126 4.96 -0.44 17.78
N VAL A 127 4.29 -1.58 17.51
CA VAL A 127 2.92 -1.60 17.00
C VAL A 127 1.93 -1.00 18.00
N ARG A 128 1.96 -1.43 19.27
CA ARG A 128 1.04 -0.94 20.31
C ARG A 128 1.22 0.56 20.56
N ASP A 129 2.46 1.02 20.62
CA ASP A 129 2.79 2.44 20.81
C ASP A 129 2.25 3.29 19.63
N ALA A 130 2.35 2.79 18.38
CA ALA A 130 1.79 3.45 17.20
C ALA A 130 0.24 3.50 17.24
N VAL A 131 -0.40 2.40 17.61
CA VAL A 131 -1.88 2.33 17.76
C VAL A 131 -2.35 3.26 18.90
N GLU A 132 -1.68 3.26 20.04
CA GLU A 132 -1.98 4.16 21.16
C GLU A 132 -1.79 5.64 20.78
N ALA A 133 -0.81 5.93 19.93
CA ALA A 133 -0.61 7.28 19.38
C ALA A 133 -1.73 7.71 18.42
N GLY A 134 -2.61 6.79 17.98
CA GLY A 134 -3.77 7.04 17.14
C GLY A 134 -3.63 6.62 15.68
N ALA A 135 -2.70 5.72 15.36
CA ALA A 135 -2.61 5.16 14.00
C ALA A 135 -3.89 4.40 13.64
N ASP A 136 -4.45 4.69 12.48
CA ASP A 136 -5.60 3.96 11.91
C ASP A 136 -5.15 2.68 11.19
N GLU A 137 -3.88 2.65 10.76
CA GLU A 137 -3.32 1.58 9.94
C GLU A 137 -1.85 1.34 10.32
N ILE A 138 -1.43 0.08 10.34
CA ILE A 138 -0.05 -0.34 10.66
C ILE A 138 0.56 -1.02 9.43
N ASP A 139 1.67 -0.49 8.96
CA ASP A 139 2.48 -1.09 7.88
C ASP A 139 3.63 -1.89 8.53
N MET A 140 3.43 -3.18 8.81
CA MET A 140 4.47 -4.07 9.34
C MET A 140 5.43 -4.53 8.24
N VAL A 141 6.64 -4.93 8.62
CA VAL A 141 7.58 -5.61 7.73
C VAL A 141 7.88 -7.03 8.24
N ILE A 142 7.86 -8.02 7.35
CA ILE A 142 8.20 -9.41 7.70
C ILE A 142 9.72 -9.60 7.89
N SER A 143 10.09 -10.64 8.64
CA SER A 143 11.49 -11.08 8.79
C SER A 143 11.96 -11.83 7.55
N ARG A 144 12.44 -11.10 6.50
CA ARG A 144 12.83 -11.68 5.20
C ARG A 144 13.89 -12.77 5.33
N GLY A 145 14.85 -12.59 6.24
CA GLY A 145 15.88 -13.59 6.51
C GLY A 145 15.31 -14.92 6.99
N LEU A 146 14.31 -14.90 7.88
CA LEU A 146 13.60 -16.11 8.31
C LEU A 146 12.81 -16.74 7.16
N PHE A 147 12.15 -15.93 6.33
CA PHE A 147 11.43 -16.42 5.15
C PHE A 147 12.37 -17.17 4.20
N LEU A 148 13.52 -16.57 3.84
CA LEU A 148 14.52 -17.16 2.94
C LEU A 148 15.17 -18.40 3.55
N ALA A 149 15.30 -18.48 4.89
CA ALA A 149 15.77 -19.65 5.61
C ALA A 149 14.71 -20.76 5.76
N GLY A 150 13.49 -20.59 5.21
CA GLY A 150 12.43 -21.59 5.29
C GLY A 150 11.69 -21.64 6.63
N LYS A 151 11.90 -20.63 7.49
CA LYS A 151 11.28 -20.53 8.83
C LYS A 151 9.87 -19.96 8.77
N TYR A 152 8.99 -20.62 8.04
CA TYR A 152 7.66 -20.10 7.70
C TYR A 152 6.71 -20.03 8.90
N ASP A 153 6.85 -20.91 9.88
CA ASP A 153 6.04 -20.89 11.09
C ASP A 153 6.34 -19.69 11.97
N GLU A 154 7.60 -19.26 12.02
CA GLU A 154 8.02 -18.03 12.68
C GLU A 154 7.41 -16.80 11.97
N ILE A 155 7.34 -16.79 10.63
CA ILE A 155 6.67 -15.72 9.86
C ILE A 155 5.18 -15.71 10.13
N ARG A 156 4.52 -16.88 10.15
CA ARG A 156 3.09 -16.96 10.51
C ARG A 156 2.83 -16.44 11.92
N HIS A 157 3.70 -16.81 12.86
CA HIS A 157 3.59 -16.37 14.25
C HIS A 157 3.74 -14.83 14.36
N GLU A 158 4.78 -14.24 13.77
CA GLU A 158 4.98 -12.79 13.83
C GLU A 158 3.82 -12.00 13.20
N ILE A 159 3.22 -12.49 12.10
CA ILE A 159 2.09 -11.83 11.45
C ILE A 159 0.84 -11.92 12.34
N ARG A 160 0.55 -13.09 12.92
CA ARG A 160 -0.59 -13.27 13.84
C ARG A 160 -0.50 -12.36 15.06
N GLU A 161 0.66 -12.35 15.71
CA GLU A 161 0.92 -11.52 16.89
C GLU A 161 0.81 -10.04 16.54
N THR A 162 1.35 -9.64 15.38
CA THR A 162 1.23 -8.24 14.90
C THR A 162 -0.23 -7.88 14.62
N LYS A 163 -1.00 -8.75 13.94
CA LYS A 163 -2.43 -8.49 13.68
C LYS A 163 -3.21 -8.37 14.99
N ALA A 164 -2.93 -9.23 15.96
CA ALA A 164 -3.54 -9.15 17.30
C ALA A 164 -3.17 -7.83 18.01
N ALA A 165 -1.91 -7.39 17.92
CA ALA A 165 -1.46 -6.14 18.51
C ALA A 165 -2.05 -4.88 17.85
N CYS A 166 -2.48 -4.97 16.58
CA CYS A 166 -3.14 -3.86 15.87
C CYS A 166 -4.52 -3.51 16.45
N GLY A 167 -5.20 -4.42 17.15
CA GLY A 167 -6.57 -4.20 17.61
C GLY A 167 -7.49 -3.81 16.45
N ALA A 168 -8.09 -2.62 16.52
CA ALA A 168 -8.97 -2.08 15.50
C ALA A 168 -8.23 -1.45 14.29
N ALA A 169 -6.93 -1.23 14.37
CA ALA A 169 -6.16 -0.68 13.27
C ALA A 169 -6.01 -1.72 12.14
N HIS A 170 -6.06 -1.27 10.89
CA HIS A 170 -5.85 -2.12 9.73
C HIS A 170 -4.37 -2.52 9.62
N LEU A 171 -4.10 -3.72 9.14
CA LEU A 171 -2.73 -4.22 8.98
C LEU A 171 -2.35 -4.25 7.50
N LYS A 172 -1.16 -3.70 7.16
CA LYS A 172 -0.54 -3.87 5.83
C LYS A 172 0.79 -4.58 5.99
N ILE A 173 0.93 -5.74 5.36
CA ILE A 173 2.07 -6.64 5.52
C ILE A 173 3.05 -6.40 4.38
N ILE A 174 4.20 -5.77 4.69
CA ILE A 174 5.27 -5.52 3.73
C ILE A 174 6.08 -6.80 3.56
N LEU A 175 6.05 -7.34 2.35
CA LEU A 175 6.79 -8.55 1.99
C LEU A 175 8.25 -8.26 1.59
N GLU A 176 8.56 -7.02 1.19
CA GLU A 176 9.85 -6.59 0.62
C GLU A 176 10.26 -7.48 -0.57
N THR A 177 9.39 -7.51 -1.55
CA THR A 177 9.47 -8.43 -2.68
C THR A 177 10.77 -8.35 -3.49
N GLY A 178 11.49 -7.21 -3.42
CA GLY A 178 12.80 -7.07 -4.04
C GLY A 178 13.89 -7.93 -3.41
N GLU A 179 13.71 -8.34 -2.15
CA GLU A 179 14.63 -9.23 -1.42
C GLU A 179 14.15 -10.69 -1.37
N LEU A 180 12.96 -10.99 -1.92
CA LEU A 180 12.46 -12.38 -1.99
C LEU A 180 12.98 -13.17 -3.21
N GLU A 181 13.82 -12.56 -4.04
CA GLU A 181 14.58 -13.13 -5.16
C GLU A 181 13.75 -13.61 -6.34
N THR A 182 12.61 -14.29 -6.14
CA THR A 182 11.82 -14.90 -7.21
C THR A 182 10.34 -14.54 -7.14
N LEU A 183 9.62 -14.66 -8.28
CA LEU A 183 8.17 -14.52 -8.31
C LEU A 183 7.46 -15.63 -7.53
N ASP A 184 8.04 -16.83 -7.50
CA ASP A 184 7.52 -17.95 -6.69
C ASP A 184 7.55 -17.62 -5.20
N ASN A 185 8.65 -17.05 -4.71
CA ASN A 185 8.78 -16.61 -3.33
C ASN A 185 7.82 -15.44 -3.02
N ALA A 186 7.66 -14.48 -3.95
CA ALA A 186 6.70 -13.41 -3.78
C ALA A 186 5.25 -13.93 -3.72
N ARG A 187 4.91 -14.93 -4.54
CA ARG A 187 3.62 -15.61 -4.49
C ARG A 187 3.42 -16.33 -3.16
N PHE A 188 4.38 -17.15 -2.78
CA PHE A 188 4.28 -17.93 -1.54
C PHE A 188 4.24 -17.05 -0.29
N ALA A 189 5.02 -15.98 -0.24
CA ALA A 189 4.96 -14.99 0.84
C ALA A 189 3.61 -14.29 0.92
N SER A 190 2.97 -14.02 -0.23
CA SER A 190 1.63 -13.44 -0.29
C SER A 190 0.58 -14.39 0.27
N ASP A 191 0.57 -15.65 -0.16
CA ASP A 191 -0.35 -16.67 0.32
C ASP A 191 -0.18 -16.90 1.83
N LEU A 192 1.07 -17.03 2.30
CA LEU A 192 1.41 -17.20 3.72
C LEU A 192 0.96 -16.01 4.56
N ALA A 193 1.19 -14.78 4.08
CA ALA A 193 0.80 -13.57 4.81
C ALA A 193 -0.71 -13.44 4.95
N ILE A 194 -1.47 -13.72 3.88
CA ILE A 194 -2.93 -13.72 3.89
C ILE A 194 -3.46 -14.77 4.85
N GLU A 195 -2.98 -16.01 4.75
CA GLU A 195 -3.37 -17.11 5.62
C GLU A 195 -3.10 -16.81 7.10
N ALA A 196 -1.89 -16.32 7.40
CA ALA A 196 -1.50 -15.98 8.77
C ALA A 196 -2.40 -14.89 9.37
N ALA A 197 -2.69 -13.84 8.60
CA ALA A 197 -3.56 -12.75 9.06
C ALA A 197 -5.01 -13.20 9.30
N MET A 198 -5.50 -14.17 8.52
CA MET A 198 -6.84 -14.76 8.69
C MET A 198 -6.95 -15.76 9.85
N SER A 199 -5.83 -16.24 10.39
CA SER A 199 -5.77 -17.32 11.37
C SER A 199 -5.36 -16.86 12.78
N VAL A 200 -5.70 -15.63 13.15
CA VAL A 200 -5.46 -15.11 14.52
C VAL A 200 -6.38 -15.83 15.51
N PRO A 201 -5.84 -16.52 16.53
CA PRO A 201 -6.65 -17.27 17.48
C PRO A 201 -7.63 -16.37 18.24
N GLY A 202 -8.90 -16.78 18.30
CA GLY A 202 -9.94 -16.05 19.04
C GLY A 202 -10.42 -14.74 18.43
N ALA A 203 -9.86 -14.32 17.28
CA ALA A 203 -10.32 -13.12 16.58
C ALA A 203 -11.59 -13.40 15.76
N ALA A 204 -12.40 -12.36 15.55
CA ALA A 204 -13.50 -12.41 14.59
C ALA A 204 -12.95 -12.57 13.15
N PRO A 205 -13.76 -13.11 12.21
CA PRO A 205 -13.39 -13.16 10.81
C PRO A 205 -13.01 -11.76 10.27
N LEU A 206 -11.95 -11.70 9.47
CA LEU A 206 -11.50 -10.45 8.86
C LEU A 206 -12.59 -9.84 7.98
N GLN A 207 -12.72 -8.53 8.07
CA GLN A 207 -13.56 -7.74 7.17
C GLN A 207 -12.80 -7.38 5.89
N ASP A 208 -13.53 -7.04 4.83
CA ASP A 208 -12.96 -6.54 3.57
C ASP A 208 -12.06 -5.31 3.84
N GLY A 209 -10.84 -5.33 3.31
CA GLY A 209 -9.89 -4.21 3.45
C GLY A 209 -9.23 -4.05 4.82
N GLU A 210 -9.53 -4.91 5.80
CA GLU A 210 -8.89 -4.88 7.11
C GLU A 210 -7.41 -5.27 7.06
N VAL A 211 -7.06 -6.10 6.09
CA VAL A 211 -5.68 -6.55 5.84
C VAL A 211 -5.28 -6.26 4.40
N PHE A 212 -4.05 -5.77 4.24
CA PHE A 212 -3.39 -5.58 2.95
C PHE A 212 -2.10 -6.39 2.89
N ILE A 213 -1.73 -6.81 1.69
CA ILE A 213 -0.33 -7.15 1.39
C ILE A 213 0.31 -5.98 0.63
N LYS A 214 1.56 -5.67 0.98
CA LYS A 214 2.32 -4.53 0.45
C LYS A 214 3.63 -5.02 -0.14
N THR A 215 4.01 -4.48 -1.31
CA THR A 215 5.22 -4.95 -1.99
C THR A 215 6.48 -4.66 -1.19
N SER A 216 6.69 -3.43 -0.76
CA SER A 216 8.02 -2.95 -0.39
C SER A 216 8.00 -1.85 0.66
N THR A 217 9.12 -1.69 1.36
CA THR A 217 9.38 -0.54 2.24
C THR A 217 9.62 0.75 1.45
N GLY A 218 10.08 0.65 0.22
CA GLY A 218 10.59 1.75 -0.59
C GLY A 218 12.04 2.14 -0.28
N LYS A 219 12.70 1.43 0.65
CA LYS A 219 14.11 1.65 1.04
C LYS A 219 15.07 0.71 0.31
N VAL A 220 14.54 -0.35 -0.31
CA VAL A 220 15.30 -1.34 -1.10
C VAL A 220 14.84 -1.31 -2.55
N GLN A 221 15.75 -1.65 -3.47
CA GLN A 221 15.47 -1.78 -4.91
C GLN A 221 15.76 -3.21 -5.38
N PRO A 222 14.96 -3.76 -6.30
CA PRO A 222 13.76 -3.14 -6.89
C PRO A 222 12.61 -3.08 -5.88
N ALA A 223 11.86 -1.95 -5.89
CA ALA A 223 10.64 -1.82 -5.11
C ALA A 223 9.43 -2.42 -5.88
N ALA A 224 8.26 -1.75 -5.88
CA ALA A 224 7.11 -2.26 -6.62
C ALA A 224 7.39 -2.36 -8.13
N THR A 225 7.10 -3.53 -8.70
CA THR A 225 7.07 -3.77 -10.15
C THR A 225 5.73 -4.33 -10.55
N MET A 226 5.30 -4.10 -11.80
CA MET A 226 4.04 -4.66 -12.27
C MET A 226 4.01 -6.20 -12.28
N PRO A 227 5.09 -6.92 -12.65
CA PRO A 227 5.13 -8.39 -12.55
C PRO A 227 4.87 -8.90 -11.13
N VAL A 228 5.59 -8.37 -10.15
CA VAL A 228 5.43 -8.75 -8.74
C VAL A 228 4.03 -8.43 -8.24
N THR A 229 3.53 -7.22 -8.54
CA THR A 229 2.18 -6.81 -8.13
C THR A 229 1.12 -7.71 -8.74
N LEU A 230 1.25 -8.11 -10.02
CA LEU A 230 0.31 -9.05 -10.66
C LEU A 230 0.27 -10.39 -9.91
N VAL A 231 1.43 -10.92 -9.53
CA VAL A 231 1.52 -12.19 -8.77
C VAL A 231 0.84 -12.05 -7.40
N MET A 232 1.02 -10.93 -6.72
CA MET A 232 0.35 -10.65 -5.44
C MET A 232 -1.17 -10.49 -5.61
N LEU A 233 -1.64 -9.83 -6.70
CA LEU A 233 -3.07 -9.75 -7.02
C LEU A 233 -3.68 -11.13 -7.30
N GLN A 234 -2.92 -12.06 -7.89
CA GLN A 234 -3.37 -13.44 -8.10
C GLN A 234 -3.56 -14.18 -6.76
N ALA A 235 -2.66 -13.98 -5.78
CA ALA A 235 -2.84 -14.54 -4.44
C ALA A 235 -4.12 -14.00 -3.75
N ILE A 236 -4.38 -12.70 -3.90
CA ILE A 236 -5.61 -12.06 -3.40
C ILE A 236 -6.85 -12.66 -4.08
N MET A 237 -6.81 -12.82 -5.41
CA MET A 237 -7.91 -13.43 -6.17
C MET A 237 -8.20 -14.85 -5.69
N ASP A 238 -7.16 -15.66 -5.54
CA ASP A 238 -7.32 -17.05 -5.10
C ASP A 238 -7.90 -17.15 -3.67
N CYS A 239 -7.52 -16.23 -2.77
CA CYS A 239 -8.14 -16.12 -1.45
C CYS A 239 -9.64 -15.81 -1.57
N HIS A 240 -9.98 -14.80 -2.38
CA HIS A 240 -11.37 -14.37 -2.57
C HIS A 240 -12.23 -15.46 -3.21
N LEU A 241 -11.72 -16.14 -4.24
CA LEU A 241 -12.44 -17.25 -4.90
C LEU A 241 -12.68 -18.45 -3.99
N ARG A 242 -11.86 -18.63 -2.95
CA ARG A 242 -12.08 -19.64 -1.89
C ARG A 242 -13.03 -19.17 -0.78
N GLY A 243 -13.70 -18.03 -0.96
CA GLY A 243 -14.64 -17.48 0.03
C GLY A 243 -13.99 -16.64 1.13
N GLY A 244 -12.71 -16.29 0.98
CA GLY A 244 -12.02 -15.37 1.90
C GLY A 244 -12.45 -13.91 1.72
N PRO A 245 -12.09 -13.04 2.69
CA PRO A 245 -12.37 -11.61 2.60
C PRO A 245 -11.62 -10.96 1.43
N ARG A 246 -12.04 -9.77 1.04
CA ARG A 246 -11.30 -8.96 0.07
C ARG A 246 -10.07 -8.37 0.72
N ILE A 247 -8.93 -9.01 0.49
CA ILE A 247 -7.62 -8.50 0.92
C ILE A 247 -7.23 -7.29 0.07
N GLY A 248 -6.70 -6.27 0.71
CA GLY A 248 -6.21 -5.08 0.02
C GLY A 248 -4.80 -5.28 -0.57
N MET A 249 -4.46 -4.45 -1.57
CA MET A 249 -3.15 -4.42 -2.20
C MET A 249 -2.51 -3.04 -2.12
N LYS A 250 -1.23 -2.97 -1.74
CA LYS A 250 -0.46 -1.71 -1.73
C LYS A 250 0.89 -1.89 -2.43
N PRO A 251 0.98 -1.62 -3.75
CA PRO A 251 2.30 -1.43 -4.38
C PRO A 251 2.95 -0.16 -3.82
N ALA A 252 4.20 -0.24 -3.42
CA ALA A 252 4.94 0.85 -2.78
C ALA A 252 6.37 0.97 -3.31
N GLY A 253 6.81 2.22 -3.50
CA GLY A 253 8.12 2.56 -4.05
C GLY A 253 8.21 2.42 -5.58
N GLY A 254 8.91 3.35 -6.22
CA GLY A 254 9.15 3.33 -7.67
C GLY A 254 8.00 3.85 -8.56
N ILE A 255 6.79 3.99 -8.06
CA ILE A 255 5.64 4.50 -8.82
C ILE A 255 5.61 6.02 -8.72
N ARG A 256 6.14 6.71 -9.73
CA ARG A 256 6.32 8.17 -9.70
C ARG A 256 5.47 8.93 -10.70
N THR A 257 4.88 8.25 -11.71
CA THR A 257 4.15 8.90 -12.78
C THR A 257 2.68 8.48 -12.82
N ALA A 258 1.82 9.42 -13.16
CA ALA A 258 0.39 9.19 -13.37
C ALA A 258 0.13 8.11 -14.43
N LYS A 259 0.97 8.06 -15.49
CA LYS A 259 0.88 7.02 -16.52
C LYS A 259 1.08 5.63 -15.91
N SER A 260 2.11 5.45 -15.09
CA SER A 260 2.36 4.18 -14.41
C SER A 260 1.19 3.83 -13.48
N ALA A 261 0.71 4.77 -12.66
CA ALA A 261 -0.42 4.53 -11.76
C ALA A 261 -1.68 4.08 -12.50
N LEU A 262 -1.99 4.69 -13.65
CA LEU A 262 -3.11 4.26 -14.49
C LEU A 262 -2.95 2.83 -15.01
N HIS A 263 -1.74 2.40 -15.38
CA HIS A 263 -1.49 1.02 -15.77
C HIS A 263 -1.72 0.03 -14.59
N TYR A 264 -1.38 0.43 -13.37
CA TYR A 264 -1.73 -0.36 -12.17
C TYR A 264 -3.24 -0.46 -11.99
N LEU A 265 -4.02 0.61 -12.19
CA LEU A 265 -5.49 0.51 -12.12
C LEU A 265 -6.06 -0.42 -13.19
N VAL A 266 -5.53 -0.37 -14.42
CA VAL A 266 -5.91 -1.34 -15.47
C VAL A 266 -5.64 -2.76 -15.02
N MET A 267 -4.46 -3.03 -14.48
CA MET A 267 -4.07 -4.35 -13.97
C MET A 267 -4.99 -4.82 -12.85
N VAL A 268 -5.31 -3.97 -11.89
CA VAL A 268 -6.25 -4.27 -10.79
C VAL A 268 -7.64 -4.59 -11.34
N LYS A 269 -8.16 -3.74 -12.22
CA LYS A 269 -9.47 -3.94 -12.85
C LYS A 269 -9.57 -5.27 -13.59
N GLU A 270 -8.57 -5.58 -14.42
CA GLU A 270 -8.58 -6.80 -15.24
C GLU A 270 -8.23 -8.07 -14.45
N THR A 271 -7.68 -7.94 -13.24
CA THR A 271 -7.33 -9.09 -12.38
C THR A 271 -8.37 -9.32 -11.29
N LEU A 272 -8.79 -8.28 -10.57
CA LEU A 272 -9.67 -8.37 -9.40
C LEU A 272 -11.07 -7.80 -9.62
N GLY A 273 -11.26 -7.00 -10.68
CA GLY A 273 -12.53 -6.33 -10.97
C GLY A 273 -12.68 -4.97 -10.30
N ASP A 274 -13.81 -4.33 -10.58
CA ASP A 274 -14.09 -2.94 -10.16
C ASP A 274 -14.19 -2.77 -8.64
N ALA A 275 -14.53 -3.84 -7.90
CA ALA A 275 -14.66 -3.79 -6.45
C ALA A 275 -13.36 -3.39 -5.73
N TRP A 276 -12.19 -3.63 -6.33
CA TRP A 276 -10.90 -3.23 -5.77
C TRP A 276 -10.45 -1.81 -6.19
N LEU A 277 -11.16 -1.14 -7.09
CA LEU A 277 -10.82 0.22 -7.53
C LEU A 277 -11.29 1.27 -6.52
N GLN A 278 -10.89 1.12 -5.26
CA GLN A 278 -11.29 2.01 -4.17
C GLN A 278 -10.23 2.02 -3.06
N PRO A 279 -10.11 3.11 -2.28
CA PRO A 279 -8.99 3.31 -1.35
C PRO A 279 -8.96 2.31 -0.18
N HIS A 280 -10.06 1.66 0.16
CA HIS A 280 -10.04 0.65 1.22
C HIS A 280 -9.61 -0.75 0.74
N LEU A 281 -9.33 -0.94 -0.56
CA LEU A 281 -8.84 -2.19 -1.13
C LEU A 281 -7.59 -2.03 -1.99
N PHE A 282 -7.29 -0.79 -2.44
CA PHE A 282 -6.09 -0.55 -3.23
C PHE A 282 -5.44 0.79 -2.87
N ARG A 283 -4.13 0.80 -2.66
CA ARG A 283 -3.35 1.97 -2.29
C ARG A 283 -2.05 2.06 -3.10
N PHE A 284 -1.58 3.26 -3.33
CA PHE A 284 -0.24 3.56 -3.82
C PHE A 284 0.63 4.10 -2.70
N GLY A 285 1.66 3.36 -2.28
CA GLY A 285 2.68 3.88 -1.35
C GLY A 285 3.66 4.77 -2.09
N ALA A 286 3.46 6.09 -2.03
CA ALA A 286 4.24 7.02 -2.84
C ALA A 286 4.36 8.42 -2.20
N SER A 287 5.43 9.15 -2.54
CA SER A 287 5.60 10.56 -2.20
C SER A 287 5.44 11.46 -3.44
N ALA A 288 6.17 11.18 -4.51
CA ALA A 288 6.21 12.02 -5.71
C ALA A 288 5.00 11.86 -6.64
N LEU A 289 4.29 10.74 -6.57
CA LEU A 289 3.16 10.43 -7.46
C LEU A 289 2.05 11.47 -7.39
N ALA A 290 1.71 11.95 -6.20
CA ALA A 290 0.64 12.93 -6.00
C ALA A 290 0.88 14.21 -6.82
N ASN A 291 2.12 14.68 -6.91
CA ASN A 291 2.47 15.85 -7.71
C ASN A 291 2.28 15.61 -9.21
N ASP A 292 2.69 14.43 -9.70
CA ASP A 292 2.50 14.13 -11.14
C ASP A 292 1.03 13.92 -11.49
N LEU A 293 0.24 13.28 -10.60
CA LEU A 293 -1.21 13.17 -10.75
C LEU A 293 -1.84 14.56 -10.82
N LEU A 294 -1.49 15.47 -9.90
CA LEU A 294 -2.00 16.83 -9.91
C LEU A 294 -1.64 17.57 -11.19
N ARG A 295 -0.38 17.48 -11.66
CA ARG A 295 0.04 18.06 -12.95
C ARG A 295 -0.80 17.58 -14.12
N GLN A 296 -1.08 16.29 -14.19
CA GLN A 296 -1.90 15.71 -15.26
C GLN A 296 -3.38 16.13 -15.16
N ILE A 297 -3.91 16.24 -13.94
CA ILE A 297 -5.27 16.73 -13.71
C ILE A 297 -5.38 18.21 -14.15
N LEU A 298 -4.46 19.06 -13.71
CA LEU A 298 -4.41 20.47 -14.08
C LEU A 298 -4.28 20.66 -15.60
N LYS A 299 -3.42 19.83 -16.25
CA LYS A 299 -3.31 19.85 -17.72
C LYS A 299 -4.64 19.54 -18.42
N LEU A 300 -5.39 18.55 -17.93
CA LEU A 300 -6.68 18.20 -18.51
C LEU A 300 -7.73 19.30 -18.29
N GLU A 301 -7.68 19.99 -17.16
CA GLU A 301 -8.60 21.08 -16.82
C GLU A 301 -8.33 22.38 -17.61
N ARG A 302 -7.05 22.74 -17.75
CA ARG A 302 -6.60 24.05 -18.26
C ARG A 302 -6.05 24.01 -19.69
N GLY A 303 -5.77 22.82 -20.24
CA GLY A 303 -5.10 22.66 -21.53
C GLY A 303 -3.58 22.89 -21.50
N THR A 304 -3.02 23.43 -20.42
CA THR A 304 -1.60 23.72 -20.24
C THR A 304 -1.01 22.98 -19.04
N TYR A 305 0.31 22.74 -19.04
CA TYR A 305 0.98 22.19 -17.86
C TYR A 305 1.08 23.25 -16.75
N ALA A 306 0.88 22.81 -15.51
CA ALA A 306 1.18 23.61 -14.35
C ALA A 306 2.70 23.84 -14.22
N ALA A 307 3.09 25.05 -13.82
CA ALA A 307 4.47 25.33 -13.46
C ALA A 307 4.87 24.67 -12.13
N ALA A 308 6.16 24.57 -11.86
CA ALA A 308 6.64 23.94 -10.63
C ALA A 308 6.11 24.64 -9.36
N TRP A 309 6.01 25.96 -9.39
CA TRP A 309 5.48 26.77 -8.27
C TRP A 309 3.96 26.70 -8.07
N ASP A 310 3.21 26.13 -9.02
CA ASP A 310 1.78 25.86 -8.85
C ASP A 310 1.49 24.64 -7.94
N LEU A 311 2.55 23.96 -7.54
CA LEU A 311 2.48 22.71 -6.77
C LEU A 311 3.10 22.95 -5.40
N ALA A 312 2.38 22.67 -4.32
CA ALA A 312 2.94 22.62 -2.98
C ALA A 312 4.01 21.51 -2.90
N GLU A 313 5.21 21.85 -2.41
CA GLU A 313 6.28 20.88 -2.15
C GLU A 313 5.95 19.97 -0.95
#